data_3a3938f06149a84af0be284827652146
#
_entry.id   3a3938f06149a84af0be284827652146
#
_cell.length_a   1.000
_cell.length_b   1.000
_cell.length_c   1.000
_cell.angle_alpha   90.00
_cell.angle_beta   90.00
_cell.angle_gamma   90.00
#
_symmetry.space_group_name_H-M   'P 1'
#
loop_
_entity.id
_entity.type
_entity.pdbx_description
1 polymer ?
#
loop_
_entity_poly.entity_id
_entity_poly.type
_entity_poly.pdbx_seq_one_letter_code
_entity_poly.pdbx_strand_id
1 'polypeptide(L)'
;IRIVQQEGNRKVEREVEHYNLDMIISIGYRVNSITATKFRQWATSILKEYISKGYAVNTHKITEYRLANLENDMQIIKSKIKNDTLDLKQGIFYEGQFFDAYIFISDILKNAKKSITLIDNYIDENTLLHLSSNKDLNINIITKSLTKELKVIIEKFNKQYKNLKVFEYSKSHDRFLIIDEKIIYHIGASLKDLGNKWFAFSKLEDDNFELLKRIANILGNK
;
A
#
# COMPACT_ATOMS: atom_id res chain seq x y z
N ILE A 1 8.64 -49.58 -6.86
CA ILE A 1 9.09 -48.20 -7.14
C ILE A 1 10.47 -48.06 -6.49
N ARG A 2 11.42 -47.41 -7.21
CA ARG A 2 12.75 -47.11 -6.65
C ARG A 2 12.66 -45.75 -5.98
N ILE A 3 13.15 -45.69 -4.74
CA ILE A 3 13.30 -44.45 -3.98
C ILE A 3 14.78 -44.24 -3.63
N VAL A 4 15.21 -42.96 -3.64
CA VAL A 4 16.55 -42.58 -3.23
C VAL A 4 16.46 -42.06 -1.80
N GLN A 5 17.09 -42.78 -0.87
CA GLN A 5 17.21 -42.37 0.53
C GLN A 5 18.62 -41.88 0.83
N GLN A 6 18.73 -40.82 1.61
CA GLN A 6 20.02 -40.31 2.07
C GLN A 6 20.37 -40.95 3.40
N GLU A 7 21.42 -41.79 3.42
CA GLU A 7 21.98 -42.40 4.63
C GLU A 7 23.34 -41.77 4.93
N GLY A 8 23.37 -40.81 5.84
CA GLY A 8 24.55 -40.00 6.09
C GLY A 8 24.97 -39.21 4.85
N ASN A 9 26.18 -39.40 4.32
CA ASN A 9 26.72 -38.75 3.15
C ASN A 9 26.50 -39.52 1.81
N ARG A 10 25.77 -40.63 1.82
CA ARG A 10 25.55 -41.48 0.63
C ARG A 10 24.08 -41.50 0.24
N LYS A 11 23.82 -41.39 -1.06
CA LYS A 11 22.52 -41.65 -1.67
C LYS A 11 22.41 -43.13 -1.97
N VAL A 12 21.44 -43.83 -1.37
CA VAL A 12 21.20 -45.25 -1.58
C VAL A 12 19.87 -45.40 -2.31
N GLU A 13 19.88 -46.14 -3.42
CA GLU A 13 18.65 -46.52 -4.14
C GLU A 13 18.11 -47.81 -3.54
N ARG A 14 16.85 -47.78 -3.14
CA ARG A 14 16.13 -48.94 -2.66
C ARG A 14 14.87 -49.20 -3.46
N GLU A 15 14.60 -50.43 -3.78
CA GLU A 15 13.33 -50.85 -4.35
C GLU A 15 12.35 -51.09 -3.18
N VAL A 16 11.26 -50.30 -3.19
CA VAL A 16 10.24 -50.36 -2.13
C VAL A 16 8.94 -50.86 -2.74
N GLU A 17 8.36 -51.86 -2.12
CA GLU A 17 7.04 -52.36 -2.51
C GLU A 17 5.97 -51.34 -2.15
N HIS A 18 5.04 -51.15 -3.08
CA HIS A 18 3.90 -50.29 -2.86
C HIS A 18 2.61 -51.06 -2.93
N TYR A 19 1.72 -50.78 -2.04
CA TYR A 19 0.44 -51.45 -1.91
C TYR A 19 -0.68 -50.47 -2.25
N ASN A 20 -1.74 -50.99 -2.85
CA ASN A 20 -2.96 -50.20 -3.15
C ASN A 20 -3.76 -49.97 -1.86
N LEU A 21 -4.78 -49.08 -1.94
CA LEU A 21 -5.63 -48.74 -0.80
C LEU A 21 -6.34 -49.96 -0.20
N ASP A 22 -6.79 -50.92 -1.03
CA ASP A 22 -7.51 -52.10 -0.58
C ASP A 22 -6.62 -52.98 0.32
N MET A 23 -5.34 -53.10 -0.05
CA MET A 23 -4.37 -53.84 0.77
C MET A 23 -4.10 -53.12 2.10
N ILE A 24 -4.00 -51.80 2.09
CA ILE A 24 -3.81 -50.98 3.31
C ILE A 24 -5.02 -51.19 4.25
N ILE A 25 -6.22 -51.10 3.74
CA ILE A 25 -7.45 -51.33 4.49
C ILE A 25 -7.48 -52.74 5.06
N SER A 26 -7.20 -53.75 4.24
CA SER A 26 -7.18 -55.18 4.67
C SER A 26 -6.19 -55.45 5.74
N ILE A 27 -4.95 -54.93 5.66
CA ILE A 27 -3.91 -55.05 6.68
C ILE A 27 -4.31 -54.29 7.95
N GLY A 28 -4.81 -53.06 7.80
CA GLY A 28 -5.22 -52.21 8.92
C GLY A 28 -6.31 -52.85 9.80
N TYR A 29 -7.16 -53.68 9.24
CA TYR A 29 -8.16 -54.47 10.00
C TYR A 29 -7.67 -55.77 10.55
N ARG A 30 -6.63 -56.41 9.99
CA ARG A 30 -6.11 -57.70 10.42
C ARG A 30 -4.97 -57.63 11.41
N VAL A 31 -4.15 -56.58 11.33
CA VAL A 31 -2.96 -56.46 12.19
C VAL A 31 -3.31 -55.94 13.60
N ASN A 32 -2.82 -56.62 14.59
CA ASN A 32 -2.99 -56.20 15.98
C ASN A 32 -1.79 -55.36 16.44
N SER A 33 -1.86 -54.06 16.15
CA SER A 33 -0.86 -53.06 16.57
C SER A 33 -1.53 -51.72 16.96
N ILE A 34 -0.82 -50.89 17.70
CA ILE A 34 -1.28 -49.58 18.11
C ILE A 34 -1.58 -48.71 16.88
N THR A 35 -0.74 -48.78 15.86
CA THR A 35 -0.94 -48.03 14.58
C THR A 35 -2.17 -48.52 13.86
N ALA A 36 -2.40 -49.82 13.76
CA ALA A 36 -3.61 -50.37 13.13
C ALA A 36 -4.87 -50.03 13.94
N THR A 37 -4.80 -49.95 15.26
CA THR A 37 -5.93 -49.48 16.08
C THR A 37 -6.26 -48.01 15.81
N LYS A 38 -5.28 -47.12 15.70
CA LYS A 38 -5.48 -45.72 15.34
C LYS A 38 -6.07 -45.59 13.93
N PHE A 39 -5.58 -46.39 12.99
CA PHE A 39 -6.15 -46.42 11.62
C PHE A 39 -7.62 -46.84 11.64
N ARG A 40 -8.01 -47.88 12.35
CA ARG A 40 -9.42 -48.31 12.47
C ARG A 40 -10.31 -47.25 13.10
N GLN A 41 -9.83 -46.58 14.16
CA GLN A 41 -10.56 -45.48 14.80
C GLN A 41 -10.79 -44.33 13.83
N TRP A 42 -9.76 -43.91 13.10
CA TRP A 42 -9.86 -42.89 12.07
C TRP A 42 -10.83 -43.29 10.94
N ALA A 43 -10.66 -44.48 10.36
CA ALA A 43 -11.52 -44.98 9.28
C ALA A 43 -12.99 -45.05 9.71
N THR A 44 -13.24 -45.51 10.95
CA THR A 44 -14.58 -45.59 11.53
C THR A 44 -15.20 -44.19 11.72
N SER A 45 -14.40 -43.20 12.14
CA SER A 45 -14.91 -41.83 12.28
C SER A 45 -15.32 -41.22 10.93
N ILE A 46 -14.53 -41.43 9.88
CA ILE A 46 -14.85 -40.97 8.52
C ILE A 46 -16.10 -41.68 7.99
N LEU A 47 -16.21 -42.98 8.20
CA LEU A 47 -17.38 -43.74 7.76
C LEU A 47 -18.66 -43.31 8.45
N LYS A 48 -18.59 -43.08 9.78
CA LYS A 48 -19.74 -42.54 10.56
C LYS A 48 -20.16 -41.17 10.07
N GLU A 49 -19.19 -40.29 9.78
CA GLU A 49 -19.47 -38.97 9.24
C GLU A 49 -20.15 -39.06 7.87
N TYR A 50 -19.64 -39.91 6.99
CA TYR A 50 -20.22 -40.12 5.66
C TYR A 50 -21.66 -40.69 5.73
N ILE A 51 -21.91 -41.68 6.59
CA ILE A 51 -23.23 -42.29 6.75
C ILE A 51 -24.25 -41.30 7.31
N SER A 52 -23.82 -40.46 8.30
CA SER A 52 -24.73 -39.54 8.98
C SER A 52 -25.00 -38.26 8.20
N LYS A 53 -24.03 -37.77 7.41
CA LYS A 53 -24.11 -36.48 6.71
C LYS A 53 -24.22 -36.64 5.17
N GLY A 54 -23.95 -37.81 4.61
CA GLY A 54 -23.88 -38.05 3.19
C GLY A 54 -22.54 -37.64 2.56
N TYR A 55 -21.59 -37.11 3.32
CA TYR A 55 -20.23 -36.76 2.87
C TYR A 55 -19.25 -36.78 4.04
N ALA A 56 -17.96 -36.93 3.71
CA ALA A 56 -16.86 -36.77 4.66
C ALA A 56 -15.84 -35.78 4.07
N VAL A 57 -15.42 -34.81 4.85
CA VAL A 57 -14.57 -33.69 4.41
C VAL A 57 -13.19 -33.80 5.02
N ASN A 58 -12.14 -33.77 4.19
CA ASN A 58 -10.79 -33.61 4.69
C ASN A 58 -10.55 -32.12 5.06
N THR A 59 -10.91 -31.78 6.29
CA THR A 59 -10.83 -30.40 6.81
C THR A 59 -9.40 -29.86 6.76
N HIS A 60 -8.38 -30.70 6.94
CA HIS A 60 -6.98 -30.27 6.90
C HIS A 60 -6.59 -29.77 5.50
N LYS A 61 -6.85 -30.56 4.46
CA LYS A 61 -6.55 -30.15 3.08
C LYS A 61 -7.35 -28.92 2.63
N ILE A 62 -8.63 -28.84 3.03
CA ILE A 62 -9.48 -27.68 2.69
C ILE A 62 -8.97 -26.43 3.39
N THR A 63 -8.54 -26.54 4.65
CA THR A 63 -8.02 -25.40 5.41
C THR A 63 -6.71 -24.89 4.82
N GLU A 64 -5.77 -25.76 4.47
CA GLU A 64 -4.52 -25.41 3.80
C GLU A 64 -4.76 -24.71 2.46
N TYR A 65 -5.64 -25.27 1.63
CA TYR A 65 -6.00 -24.68 0.32
C TYR A 65 -6.65 -23.29 0.48
N ARG A 66 -7.56 -23.15 1.44
CA ARG A 66 -8.22 -21.86 1.73
C ARG A 66 -7.24 -20.84 2.26
N LEU A 67 -6.31 -21.26 3.14
CA LEU A 67 -5.28 -20.38 3.67
C LEU A 67 -4.36 -19.87 2.56
N ALA A 68 -3.88 -20.76 1.70
CA ALA A 68 -3.06 -20.40 0.55
C ALA A 68 -3.77 -19.43 -0.41
N ASN A 69 -5.06 -19.66 -0.68
CA ASN A 69 -5.86 -18.74 -1.50
C ASN A 69 -6.04 -17.39 -0.82
N LEU A 70 -6.33 -17.35 0.49
CA LEU A 70 -6.47 -16.09 1.23
C LEU A 70 -5.15 -15.31 1.29
N GLU A 71 -4.02 -15.99 1.44
CA GLU A 71 -2.69 -15.35 1.39
C GLU A 71 -2.41 -14.76 0.00
N ASN A 72 -2.75 -15.49 -1.07
CA ASN A 72 -2.62 -15.00 -2.44
C ASN A 72 -3.54 -13.82 -2.72
N ASP A 73 -4.81 -13.88 -2.31
CA ASP A 73 -5.77 -12.79 -2.45
C ASP A 73 -5.31 -11.55 -1.67
N MET A 74 -4.76 -11.74 -0.46
CA MET A 74 -4.19 -10.65 0.33
C MET A 74 -2.96 -10.03 -0.35
N GLN A 75 -2.11 -10.82 -1.00
CA GLN A 75 -0.98 -10.29 -1.77
C GLN A 75 -1.46 -9.50 -2.99
N ILE A 76 -2.48 -9.99 -3.70
CA ILE A 76 -3.09 -9.28 -4.83
C ILE A 76 -3.72 -7.96 -4.37
N ILE A 77 -4.45 -7.96 -3.26
CA ILE A 77 -5.03 -6.76 -2.66
C ILE A 77 -3.93 -5.78 -2.24
N LYS A 78 -2.89 -6.26 -1.54
CA LYS A 78 -1.74 -5.43 -1.16
C LYS A 78 -1.02 -4.84 -2.38
N SER A 79 -0.86 -5.58 -3.45
CA SER A 79 -0.23 -5.08 -4.68
C SER A 79 -1.10 -4.03 -5.36
N LYS A 80 -2.41 -4.22 -5.41
CA LYS A 80 -3.36 -3.24 -5.94
C LYS A 80 -3.40 -1.98 -5.09
N ILE A 81 -3.54 -2.09 -3.77
CA ILE A 81 -3.51 -0.93 -2.86
C ILE A 81 -2.18 -0.17 -2.98
N LYS A 82 -1.05 -0.88 -3.11
CA LYS A 82 0.27 -0.25 -3.26
C LYS A 82 0.43 0.49 -4.60
N ASN A 83 -0.24 0.02 -5.64
CA ASN A 83 -0.20 0.63 -6.97
C ASN A 83 -1.30 1.68 -7.16
N ASP A 84 -2.51 1.47 -6.60
CA ASP A 84 -3.65 2.37 -6.82
C ASP A 84 -3.53 3.71 -6.09
N THR A 85 -2.86 3.77 -4.93
CA THR A 85 -2.64 5.04 -4.21
C THR A 85 -1.57 5.93 -4.85
N LEU A 86 -0.64 5.36 -5.62
CA LEU A 86 0.46 6.10 -6.26
C LEU A 86 0.24 6.41 -7.74
N ASP A 87 -0.67 5.70 -8.41
CA ASP A 87 -0.97 5.86 -9.83
C ASP A 87 -2.37 6.43 -10.11
N LEU A 88 -3.09 6.92 -9.11
CA LEU A 88 -4.32 7.64 -9.35
C LEU A 88 -4.02 8.92 -10.14
N LYS A 89 -4.27 8.87 -11.45
CA LYS A 89 -4.08 10.01 -12.34
C LYS A 89 -5.10 11.13 -12.07
N GLN A 90 -6.28 10.79 -11.57
CA GLN A 90 -7.34 11.72 -11.21
C GLN A 90 -8.35 11.09 -10.27
N GLY A 91 -9.08 11.90 -9.52
CA GLY A 91 -10.12 11.43 -8.60
C GLY A 91 -10.91 12.56 -7.98
N ILE A 92 -11.93 12.20 -7.20
CA ILE A 92 -12.77 13.14 -6.45
C ILE A 92 -12.84 12.64 -5.00
N PHE A 93 -12.62 13.56 -4.07
CA PHE A 93 -12.92 13.37 -2.66
C PHE A 93 -14.21 14.11 -2.31
N TYR A 94 -15.03 13.48 -1.48
CA TYR A 94 -16.30 14.03 -1.02
C TYR A 94 -16.17 14.62 0.38
N GLU A 95 -17.19 15.39 0.81
CA GLU A 95 -17.23 15.90 2.18
C GLU A 95 -17.18 14.76 3.21
N GLY A 96 -16.46 14.97 4.29
CA GLY A 96 -16.26 13.99 5.35
C GLY A 96 -15.07 13.03 5.13
N GLN A 97 -14.49 12.97 3.94
CA GLN A 97 -13.30 12.14 3.65
C GLN A 97 -11.99 12.84 4.06
N PHE A 98 -11.95 13.37 5.29
CA PHE A 98 -10.78 14.11 5.78
C PHE A 98 -9.53 13.26 5.85
N PHE A 99 -9.67 12.05 6.41
CA PHE A 99 -8.53 11.16 6.62
C PHE A 99 -8.00 10.57 5.31
N ASP A 100 -8.88 10.20 4.40
CA ASP A 100 -8.50 9.68 3.09
C ASP A 100 -7.75 10.74 2.25
N ALA A 101 -8.27 11.97 2.24
CA ALA A 101 -7.63 13.09 1.57
C ALA A 101 -6.27 13.44 2.23
N TYR A 102 -6.18 13.37 3.57
CA TYR A 102 -4.93 13.55 4.29
C TYR A 102 -3.89 12.49 3.91
N ILE A 103 -4.27 11.20 3.89
CA ILE A 103 -3.38 10.11 3.50
C ILE A 103 -2.90 10.30 2.07
N PHE A 104 -3.81 10.62 1.14
CA PHE A 104 -3.47 10.84 -0.26
C PHE A 104 -2.38 11.92 -0.43
N ILE A 105 -2.56 13.09 0.18
CA ILE A 105 -1.56 14.16 0.12
C ILE A 105 -0.27 13.73 0.82
N SER A 106 -0.35 13.09 1.98
CA SER A 106 0.82 12.61 2.71
C SER A 106 1.64 11.62 1.90
N ASP A 107 0.99 10.74 1.14
CA ASP A 107 1.68 9.76 0.29
C ASP A 107 2.33 10.42 -0.92
N ILE A 108 1.70 11.43 -1.53
CA ILE A 108 2.34 12.26 -2.57
C ILE A 108 3.61 12.93 -2.00
N LEU A 109 3.52 13.54 -0.83
CA LEU A 109 4.64 14.25 -0.21
C LEU A 109 5.78 13.29 0.17
N LYS A 110 5.49 12.08 0.68
CA LYS A 110 6.51 11.06 1.02
C LYS A 110 7.31 10.58 -0.19
N ASN A 111 6.73 10.66 -1.39
CA ASN A 111 7.42 10.23 -2.63
C ASN A 111 8.41 11.27 -3.16
N ALA A 112 8.40 12.48 -2.66
CA ALA A 112 9.36 13.53 -3.00
C ALA A 112 10.78 13.11 -2.56
N LYS A 113 11.76 13.35 -3.41
CA LYS A 113 13.17 13.01 -3.17
C LYS A 113 14.09 14.22 -3.15
N LYS A 114 13.70 15.34 -3.77
CA LYS A 114 14.52 16.53 -3.93
C LYS A 114 13.80 17.80 -3.47
N SER A 115 12.59 17.99 -3.96
CA SER A 115 11.88 19.25 -3.73
C SER A 115 10.36 19.08 -3.75
N ILE A 116 9.69 19.97 -3.05
CA ILE A 116 8.25 20.14 -3.04
C ILE A 116 7.96 21.60 -3.34
N THR A 117 7.13 21.88 -4.35
CA THR A 117 6.62 23.21 -4.59
C THR A 117 5.10 23.21 -4.52
N LEU A 118 4.54 23.97 -3.60
CA LEU A 118 3.11 24.15 -3.41
C LEU A 118 2.69 25.52 -3.94
N ILE A 119 1.69 25.56 -4.80
CA ILE A 119 0.99 26.79 -5.19
C ILE A 119 -0.39 26.74 -4.55
N ASP A 120 -0.62 27.58 -3.54
CA ASP A 120 -1.90 27.65 -2.83
C ASP A 120 -2.08 29.05 -2.22
N ASN A 121 -3.18 29.70 -2.57
CA ASN A 121 -3.48 31.07 -2.11
C ASN A 121 -4.00 31.16 -0.68
N TYR A 122 -4.28 30.03 -0.03
CA TYR A 122 -4.98 29.97 1.27
C TYR A 122 -4.25 29.07 2.28
N ILE A 123 -2.93 29.23 2.40
CA ILE A 123 -2.11 28.45 3.34
C ILE A 123 -2.32 28.90 4.79
N ASP A 124 -2.14 27.95 5.72
CA ASP A 124 -2.18 28.15 7.16
C ASP A 124 -1.15 27.25 7.87
N GLU A 125 -1.26 27.13 9.20
CA GLU A 125 -0.41 26.26 10.01
C GLU A 125 -0.57 24.77 9.67
N ASN A 126 -1.78 24.31 9.31
CA ASN A 126 -2.02 22.93 8.92
C ASN A 126 -1.29 22.58 7.62
N THR A 127 -1.23 23.54 6.68
CA THR A 127 -0.44 23.39 5.46
C THR A 127 1.04 23.14 5.79
N LEU A 128 1.62 23.89 6.73
CA LEU A 128 2.99 23.67 7.15
C LEU A 128 3.18 22.37 7.91
N LEU A 129 2.18 21.93 8.66
CA LEU A 129 2.20 20.64 9.34
C LEU A 129 2.30 19.47 8.34
N HIS A 130 1.53 19.49 7.26
CA HIS A 130 1.66 18.51 6.17
C HIS A 130 3.09 18.46 5.59
N LEU A 131 3.71 19.61 5.39
CA LEU A 131 5.05 19.73 4.81
C LEU A 131 6.17 19.38 5.78
N SER A 132 5.94 19.44 7.11
CA SER A 132 6.95 19.24 8.15
C SER A 132 7.58 17.84 8.16
N SER A 133 6.96 16.86 7.56
CA SER A 133 7.50 15.50 7.42
C SER A 133 8.69 15.42 6.45
N ASN A 134 8.89 16.44 5.61
CA ASN A 134 9.89 16.47 4.53
C ASN A 134 11.09 17.34 4.90
N LYS A 135 11.75 17.03 6.03
CA LYS A 135 12.78 17.86 6.69
C LYS A 135 14.02 18.12 5.85
N ASP A 136 14.39 17.17 4.97
CA ASP A 136 15.63 17.20 4.20
C ASP A 136 15.42 17.67 2.75
N LEU A 137 14.20 18.05 2.38
CA LEU A 137 13.85 18.48 1.04
C LEU A 137 13.74 20.00 0.94
N ASN A 138 13.99 20.54 -0.24
CA ASN A 138 13.72 21.94 -0.52
C ASN A 138 12.22 22.15 -0.69
N ILE A 139 11.62 22.97 0.18
CA ILE A 139 10.20 23.27 0.15
C ILE A 139 10.00 24.71 -0.31
N ASN A 140 9.20 24.89 -1.37
CA ASN A 140 8.80 26.20 -1.87
C ASN A 140 7.27 26.34 -1.77
N ILE A 141 6.80 27.46 -1.29
CA ILE A 141 5.39 27.82 -1.29
C ILE A 141 5.21 29.09 -2.11
N ILE A 142 4.27 29.06 -3.04
CA ILE A 142 3.85 30.22 -3.80
C ILE A 142 2.41 30.54 -3.41
N THR A 143 2.19 31.71 -2.80
CA THR A 143 0.89 32.11 -2.26
C THR A 143 0.57 33.55 -2.64
N LYS A 144 -0.72 33.92 -2.57
CA LYS A 144 -1.17 35.25 -2.95
C LYS A 144 -0.63 36.36 -2.01
N SER A 145 -0.64 36.09 -0.70
CA SER A 145 -0.22 37.05 0.32
C SER A 145 0.10 36.34 1.64
N LEU A 146 0.94 36.96 2.45
CA LEU A 146 1.33 36.47 3.75
C LEU A 146 0.73 37.36 4.85
N THR A 147 -0.09 36.79 5.73
CA THR A 147 -0.54 37.47 6.96
C THR A 147 0.61 37.60 7.95
N LYS A 148 0.47 38.51 8.93
CA LYS A 148 1.50 38.66 9.99
C LYS A 148 1.69 37.39 10.80
N GLU A 149 0.59 36.71 11.11
CA GLU A 149 0.58 35.44 11.86
C GLU A 149 1.32 34.37 11.10
N LEU A 150 1.05 34.24 9.81
CA LEU A 150 1.69 33.22 8.96
C LEU A 150 3.20 33.47 8.82
N LYS A 151 3.65 34.72 8.71
CA LYS A 151 5.09 35.07 8.73
C LYS A 151 5.78 34.55 9.98
N VAL A 152 5.16 34.75 11.15
CA VAL A 152 5.72 34.26 12.43
C VAL A 152 5.81 32.74 12.46
N ILE A 153 4.80 32.05 11.92
CA ILE A 153 4.81 30.56 11.86
C ILE A 153 5.91 30.08 10.90
N ILE A 154 6.06 30.68 9.74
CA ILE A 154 7.11 30.38 8.77
C ILE A 154 8.50 30.59 9.39
N GLU A 155 8.70 31.69 10.13
CA GLU A 155 9.96 31.93 10.84
C GLU A 155 10.25 30.84 11.87
N LYS A 156 9.25 30.41 12.66
CA LYS A 156 9.38 29.30 13.61
C LYS A 156 9.74 28.00 12.90
N PHE A 157 9.06 27.69 11.80
CA PHE A 157 9.34 26.52 10.97
C PHE A 157 10.79 26.53 10.48
N ASN A 158 11.24 27.66 9.94
CA ASN A 158 12.61 27.81 9.44
C ASN A 158 13.68 27.86 10.54
N LYS A 159 13.35 28.27 11.76
CA LYS A 159 14.29 28.13 12.90
C LYS A 159 14.62 26.65 13.16
N GLN A 160 13.68 25.76 12.92
CA GLN A 160 13.86 24.31 13.15
C GLN A 160 14.40 23.57 11.93
N TYR A 161 13.83 23.78 10.74
CA TYR A 161 14.09 22.95 9.55
C TYR A 161 14.95 23.62 8.47
N LYS A 162 14.92 24.97 8.39
CA LYS A 162 15.74 25.80 7.47
C LYS A 162 15.56 25.48 5.96
N ASN A 163 14.48 24.86 5.56
CA ASN A 163 14.29 24.33 4.22
C ASN A 163 13.05 24.88 3.49
N LEU A 164 12.34 25.87 4.06
CA LEU A 164 11.13 26.45 3.50
C LEU A 164 11.40 27.86 2.95
N LYS A 165 11.05 28.07 1.67
CA LYS A 165 10.99 29.39 1.05
C LYS A 165 9.55 29.71 0.66
N VAL A 166 9.12 30.96 0.84
CA VAL A 166 7.77 31.39 0.51
C VAL A 166 7.85 32.60 -0.41
N PHE A 167 7.08 32.57 -1.49
CA PHE A 167 7.03 33.59 -2.53
C PHE A 167 5.61 34.13 -2.66
N GLU A 168 5.46 35.43 -2.75
CA GLU A 168 4.17 36.07 -2.99
C GLU A 168 3.92 36.20 -4.51
N TYR A 169 2.82 35.61 -4.98
CA TYR A 169 2.42 35.66 -6.38
C TYR A 169 0.90 35.54 -6.51
N SER A 170 0.25 36.56 -7.07
CA SER A 170 -1.22 36.68 -7.08
C SER A 170 -1.90 36.25 -8.36
N LYS A 171 -1.16 35.81 -9.39
CA LYS A 171 -1.71 35.48 -10.70
C LYS A 171 -2.06 34.01 -10.90
N SER A 172 -1.95 33.19 -9.87
CA SER A 172 -2.43 31.80 -9.89
C SER A 172 -3.81 31.74 -9.23
N HIS A 173 -4.76 31.10 -9.87
CA HIS A 173 -6.08 30.83 -9.29
C HIS A 173 -6.15 29.41 -8.74
N ASP A 174 -5.60 28.46 -9.46
CA ASP A 174 -5.62 27.05 -9.12
C ASP A 174 -4.48 26.66 -8.17
N ARG A 175 -4.64 25.52 -7.54
CA ARG A 175 -3.66 24.94 -6.60
C ARG A 175 -2.92 23.81 -7.28
N PHE A 176 -1.61 23.84 -7.14
CA PHE A 176 -0.73 22.83 -7.70
C PHE A 176 0.26 22.35 -6.63
N LEU A 177 0.48 21.04 -6.61
CA LEU A 177 1.54 20.42 -5.84
C LEU A 177 2.54 19.78 -6.81
N ILE A 178 3.76 20.29 -6.82
CA ILE A 178 4.81 19.86 -7.73
C ILE A 178 5.88 19.12 -6.94
N ILE A 179 6.16 17.90 -7.37
CA ILE A 179 7.13 17.01 -6.74
C ILE A 179 8.36 16.88 -7.65
N ASP A 180 9.53 17.15 -7.08
CA ASP A 180 10.85 16.99 -7.72
C ASP A 180 10.97 17.75 -9.06
N GLU A 181 10.27 18.90 -9.18
CA GLU A 181 10.22 19.74 -10.38
C GLU A 181 9.74 18.99 -11.65
N LYS A 182 9.05 17.88 -11.46
CA LYS A 182 8.66 16.98 -12.56
C LYS A 182 7.20 16.57 -12.50
N ILE A 183 6.73 16.08 -11.36
CA ILE A 183 5.37 15.54 -11.23
C ILE A 183 4.46 16.65 -10.73
N ILE A 184 3.39 16.94 -11.46
CA ILE A 184 2.46 18.02 -11.16
C ILE A 184 1.10 17.42 -10.82
N TYR A 185 0.57 17.79 -9.65
CA TYR A 185 -0.80 17.53 -9.27
C TYR A 185 -1.57 18.84 -9.23
N HIS A 186 -2.68 18.90 -9.94
CA HIS A 186 -3.71 19.92 -9.74
C HIS A 186 -4.62 19.47 -8.60
N ILE A 187 -4.92 20.36 -7.65
CA ILE A 187 -5.73 20.06 -6.47
C ILE A 187 -6.84 21.10 -6.36
N GLY A 188 -8.09 20.67 -6.44
CA GLY A 188 -9.27 21.54 -6.43
C GLY A 188 -9.56 22.22 -5.09
N ALA A 189 -8.89 21.79 -3.99
CA ALA A 189 -9.02 22.38 -2.66
C ALA A 189 -7.68 22.88 -2.14
N SER A 190 -7.71 23.84 -1.21
CA SER A 190 -6.52 24.20 -0.41
C SER A 190 -6.14 23.04 0.52
N LEU A 191 -4.83 22.85 0.78
CA LEU A 191 -4.35 21.81 1.70
C LEU A 191 -4.92 21.97 3.10
N LYS A 192 -5.26 23.16 3.54
CA LYS A 192 -5.90 23.42 4.84
C LYS A 192 -7.35 22.94 4.92
N ASP A 193 -8.03 22.82 3.78
CA ASP A 193 -9.48 22.54 3.70
C ASP A 193 -9.81 21.16 3.15
N LEU A 194 -8.83 20.25 3.10
CA LEU A 194 -8.99 18.90 2.55
C LEU A 194 -10.14 18.15 3.24
N GLY A 195 -11.05 17.59 2.44
CA GLY A 195 -12.19 16.82 2.93
C GLY A 195 -13.35 17.64 3.50
N ASN A 196 -13.23 18.98 3.63
CA ASN A 196 -14.33 19.85 4.07
C ASN A 196 -15.44 19.97 3.03
N LYS A 197 -15.07 19.97 1.76
CA LYS A 197 -15.97 20.04 0.60
C LYS A 197 -15.45 19.11 -0.49
N TRP A 198 -16.30 18.83 -1.44
CA TRP A 198 -15.91 18.06 -2.63
C TRP A 198 -14.78 18.77 -3.36
N PHE A 199 -13.79 18.01 -3.73
CA PHE A 199 -12.73 18.50 -4.60
C PHE A 199 -12.21 17.40 -5.51
N ALA A 200 -11.82 17.77 -6.70
CA ALA A 200 -11.15 16.89 -7.65
C ALA A 200 -9.64 17.09 -7.57
N PHE A 201 -8.90 16.07 -7.96
CA PHE A 201 -7.49 16.20 -8.24
C PHE A 201 -7.14 15.52 -9.56
N SER A 202 -6.06 15.95 -10.19
CA SER A 202 -5.50 15.30 -11.37
C SER A 202 -3.99 15.41 -11.37
N LYS A 203 -3.32 14.32 -11.74
CA LYS A 203 -1.90 14.29 -12.07
C LYS A 203 -1.77 14.72 -13.53
N LEU A 204 -1.07 15.81 -13.77
CA LEU A 204 -0.87 16.31 -15.12
C LEU A 204 0.25 15.53 -15.79
N GLU A 205 0.04 15.15 -17.05
CA GLU A 205 1.05 14.46 -17.85
C GLU A 205 2.16 15.41 -18.34
N ASP A 206 3.27 14.84 -18.82
CA ASP A 206 4.59 15.48 -19.00
C ASP A 206 4.66 16.74 -19.92
N ASP A 207 3.57 17.15 -20.59
CA ASP A 207 3.56 18.28 -21.52
C ASP A 207 3.45 19.68 -20.85
N ASN A 208 3.51 19.76 -19.52
CA ASN A 208 3.35 21.02 -18.78
C ASN A 208 4.67 21.81 -18.58
N PHE A 209 5.56 21.76 -19.55
CA PHE A 209 6.86 22.42 -19.53
C PHE A 209 6.74 23.93 -19.29
N GLU A 210 5.67 24.56 -19.79
CA GLU A 210 5.43 25.99 -19.61
C GLU A 210 5.11 26.36 -18.15
N LEU A 211 4.33 25.54 -17.43
CA LEU A 211 4.07 25.76 -16.01
C LEU A 211 5.35 25.65 -15.19
N LEU A 212 6.16 24.64 -15.43
CA LEU A 212 7.45 24.48 -14.74
C LEU A 212 8.41 25.64 -14.99
N LYS A 213 8.48 26.15 -16.23
CA LYS A 213 9.26 27.35 -16.56
C LYS A 213 8.78 28.58 -15.81
N ARG A 214 7.47 28.79 -15.73
CA ARG A 214 6.89 29.92 -14.99
C ARG A 214 7.20 29.83 -13.50
N ILE A 215 7.11 28.63 -12.93
CA ILE A 215 7.49 28.36 -11.52
C ILE A 215 8.98 28.67 -11.33
N ALA A 216 9.87 28.15 -12.18
CA ALA A 216 11.30 28.41 -12.10
C ALA A 216 11.61 29.92 -12.13
N ASN A 217 10.92 30.68 -12.96
CA ASN A 217 11.07 32.15 -13.00
C ASN A 217 10.62 32.83 -11.71
N ILE A 218 9.52 32.37 -11.09
CA ILE A 218 9.04 32.90 -9.78
C ILE A 218 10.03 32.59 -8.68
N LEU A 219 10.61 31.38 -8.70
CA LEU A 219 11.60 30.94 -7.70
C LEU A 219 12.97 31.58 -7.88
N GLY A 220 13.20 32.33 -8.97
CA GLY A 220 14.49 32.97 -9.26
C GLY A 220 15.55 32.02 -9.84
N ASN A 221 15.18 30.83 -10.23
CA ASN A 221 16.04 29.87 -10.92
C ASN A 221 16.06 30.25 -12.43
N LYS A 222 17.18 30.80 -12.90
CA LYS A 222 17.43 31.05 -14.33
C LYS A 222 18.01 29.81 -14.99
#